data_6b33f0cf8f3a7fcad607c6bca8ec12c5
#
_entry.id   6b33f0cf8f3a7fcad607c6bca8ec12c5
#
_cell.length_a   1.000
_cell.length_b   1.000
_cell.length_c   1.000
_cell.angle_alpha   90.00
_cell.angle_beta   90.00
_cell.angle_gamma   90.00
#
_symmetry.space_group_name_H-M   'P 1'
#
loop_
_entity.id
_entity.type
_entity.pdbx_description
1 polymer ?
#
loop_
_entity_poly.entity_id
_entity_poly.type
_entity_poly.pdbx_seq_one_letter_code
_entity_poly.pdbx_strand_id
1 'polypeptide(L)'
;MTSSDPIVSLREITPANRAVVEALAVTDAQAEYVTGVAESLVEAAQTPDACPWYRAVYADEEPVGFVMVSDGITVVNPDYLGPYYLWRLLIDKGHQGQGHGSAALRLAIEHVCTRAEARVLITSVGQGPGSPLGFYLRHGFRRTGEVHQGELVLELDLSTAPAAGRP
;
A
#
# COMPACT_ATOMS: atom_id res chain seq x y z
N MET A 1 14.65 -7.42 30.04
CA MET A 1 13.75 -8.05 29.06
C MET A 1 13.84 -7.27 27.77
N THR A 2 14.49 -7.81 26.77
CA THR A 2 14.50 -7.22 25.44
C THR A 2 13.16 -7.53 24.80
N SER A 3 12.26 -6.55 24.77
CA SER A 3 11.10 -6.59 23.89
C SER A 3 11.66 -6.54 22.46
N SER A 4 11.63 -7.65 21.77
CA SER A 4 11.93 -7.64 20.34
C SER A 4 10.82 -6.89 19.64
N ASP A 5 11.18 -6.08 18.66
CA ASP A 5 10.18 -5.41 17.84
C ASP A 5 9.28 -6.45 17.17
N PRO A 6 7.96 -6.19 17.07
CA PRO A 6 7.03 -7.13 16.45
C PRO A 6 7.40 -7.40 15.00
N ILE A 7 7.23 -8.65 14.58
CA ILE A 7 7.46 -9.07 13.20
C ILE A 7 6.25 -8.66 12.36
N VAL A 8 6.50 -7.80 11.38
CA VAL A 8 5.46 -7.42 10.42
C VAL A 8 5.39 -8.42 9.28
N SER A 9 4.17 -8.86 8.97
CA SER A 9 3.90 -9.78 7.86
C SER A 9 2.66 -9.38 7.09
N LEU A 10 2.59 -9.82 5.83
CA LEU A 10 1.42 -9.67 4.97
C LEU A 10 0.68 -11.01 4.89
N ARG A 11 -0.61 -11.00 5.21
CA ARG A 11 -1.44 -12.22 5.23
C ARG A 11 -2.67 -12.06 4.37
N GLU A 12 -3.13 -13.17 3.82
CA GLU A 12 -4.38 -13.19 3.06
C GLU A 12 -5.58 -12.79 3.94
N ILE A 13 -6.53 -12.12 3.31
CA ILE A 13 -7.82 -11.82 3.95
C ILE A 13 -8.76 -12.99 3.64
N THR A 14 -9.16 -13.67 4.69
CA THR A 14 -10.03 -14.85 4.65
C THR A 14 -11.31 -14.58 5.44
N PRO A 15 -12.35 -15.42 5.33
CA PRO A 15 -13.53 -15.29 6.17
C PRO A 15 -13.23 -15.24 7.68
N ALA A 16 -12.12 -15.86 8.11
CA ALA A 16 -11.73 -15.91 9.52
C ALA A 16 -11.22 -14.57 10.07
N ASN A 17 -10.55 -13.74 9.25
CA ASN A 17 -9.96 -12.47 9.68
C ASN A 17 -10.60 -11.24 9.05
N ARG A 18 -11.50 -11.41 8.09
CA ARG A 18 -12.09 -10.33 7.31
C ARG A 18 -12.71 -9.24 8.19
N ALA A 19 -13.54 -9.63 9.14
CA ALA A 19 -14.27 -8.67 9.99
C ALA A 19 -13.33 -7.78 10.83
N VAL A 20 -12.27 -8.35 11.39
CA VAL A 20 -11.29 -7.58 12.17
C VAL A 20 -10.44 -6.67 11.29
N VAL A 21 -10.10 -7.09 10.07
CA VAL A 21 -9.35 -6.28 9.11
C VAL A 21 -10.20 -5.13 8.57
N GLU A 22 -11.46 -5.37 8.25
CA GLU A 22 -12.41 -4.33 7.81
C GLU A 22 -12.71 -3.28 8.89
N ALA A 23 -12.55 -3.64 10.17
CA ALA A 23 -12.74 -2.72 11.29
C ALA A 23 -11.55 -1.78 11.54
N LEU A 24 -10.38 -2.03 10.91
CA LEU A 24 -9.21 -1.16 11.02
C LEU A 24 -9.51 0.21 10.40
N ALA A 25 -9.12 1.28 11.07
CA ALA A 25 -9.40 2.63 10.64
C ALA A 25 -8.24 3.58 10.93
N VAL A 26 -7.98 4.48 10.01
CA VAL A 26 -7.07 5.61 10.18
C VAL A 26 -7.71 6.70 11.05
N THR A 27 -6.95 7.74 11.37
CA THR A 27 -7.51 8.94 12.03
C THR A 27 -8.49 9.66 11.10
N ASP A 28 -9.39 10.48 11.67
CA ASP A 28 -10.36 11.26 10.88
C ASP A 28 -9.68 12.17 9.85
N ALA A 29 -8.54 12.79 10.21
CA ALA A 29 -7.77 13.62 9.30
C ALA A 29 -7.17 12.82 8.13
N GLN A 30 -6.82 11.56 8.34
CA GLN A 30 -6.28 10.68 7.29
C GLN A 30 -7.38 10.04 6.44
N ALA A 31 -8.59 9.91 6.96
CA ALA A 31 -9.72 9.31 6.24
C ALA A 31 -10.10 10.08 4.96
N GLU A 32 -9.69 11.35 4.84
CA GLU A 32 -9.83 12.14 3.62
C GLU A 32 -8.89 11.67 2.48
N TYR A 33 -7.81 10.94 2.82
CA TYR A 33 -6.74 10.55 1.89
C TYR A 33 -6.71 9.05 1.58
N VAL A 34 -7.38 8.22 2.36
CA VAL A 34 -7.39 6.78 2.14
C VAL A 34 -8.77 6.20 2.39
N THR A 35 -9.23 5.44 1.43
CA THR A 35 -10.49 4.68 1.53
C THR A 35 -10.33 3.52 2.52
N GLY A 36 -11.35 3.25 3.29
CA GLY A 36 -11.36 2.15 4.26
C GLY A 36 -11.24 0.76 3.62
N VAL A 37 -10.97 -0.24 4.44
CA VAL A 37 -10.72 -1.61 3.96
C VAL A 37 -11.94 -2.21 3.27
N ALA A 38 -13.11 -2.12 3.88
CA ALA A 38 -14.34 -2.71 3.32
C ALA A 38 -14.66 -2.17 1.92
N GLU A 39 -14.60 -0.85 1.74
CA GLU A 39 -14.82 -0.19 0.44
C GLU A 39 -13.72 -0.57 -0.57
N SER A 40 -12.46 -0.64 -0.13
CA SER A 40 -11.34 -1.05 -0.97
C SER A 40 -11.50 -2.48 -1.51
N LEU A 41 -12.04 -3.40 -0.71
CA LEU A 41 -12.33 -4.76 -1.14
C LEU A 41 -13.49 -4.82 -2.14
N VAL A 42 -14.49 -3.95 -2.00
CA VAL A 42 -15.57 -3.81 -2.98
C VAL A 42 -15.02 -3.26 -4.30
N GLU A 43 -14.20 -2.21 -4.26
CA GLU A 43 -13.54 -1.68 -5.46
C GLU A 43 -12.69 -2.74 -6.16
N ALA A 44 -11.90 -3.50 -5.42
CA ALA A 44 -11.09 -4.58 -5.97
C ALA A 44 -11.94 -5.62 -6.72
N ALA A 45 -13.09 -5.99 -6.17
CA ALA A 45 -14.01 -6.93 -6.80
C ALA A 45 -14.69 -6.37 -8.06
N GLN A 46 -14.91 -5.05 -8.10
CA GLN A 46 -15.57 -4.35 -9.22
C GLN A 46 -14.60 -3.99 -10.35
N THR A 47 -13.30 -3.98 -10.10
CA THR A 47 -12.27 -3.58 -11.06
C THR A 47 -11.20 -4.67 -11.26
N PRO A 48 -11.58 -5.87 -11.72
CA PRO A 48 -10.62 -6.97 -11.89
C PRO A 48 -9.49 -6.64 -12.89
N ASP A 49 -9.76 -5.77 -13.88
CA ASP A 49 -8.78 -5.33 -14.88
C ASP A 49 -7.67 -4.45 -14.29
N ALA A 50 -7.87 -3.89 -13.10
CA ALA A 50 -6.84 -3.19 -12.35
C ALA A 50 -5.88 -4.16 -11.62
N CYS A 51 -6.07 -5.46 -11.77
CA CYS A 51 -5.25 -6.53 -11.19
C CYS A 51 -5.00 -6.35 -9.68
N PRO A 52 -6.04 -6.19 -8.85
CA PRO A 52 -5.86 -5.91 -7.44
C PRO A 52 -5.25 -7.11 -6.70
N TRP A 53 -4.13 -6.85 -6.04
CA TRP A 53 -3.50 -7.72 -5.06
C TRP A 53 -3.54 -7.03 -3.70
N TYR A 54 -4.08 -7.66 -2.69
CA TYR A 54 -4.24 -7.06 -1.37
C TYR A 54 -3.93 -8.04 -0.24
N ARG A 55 -3.49 -7.49 0.89
CA ARG A 55 -3.14 -8.25 2.10
C ARG A 55 -3.49 -7.46 3.35
N ALA A 56 -3.80 -8.18 4.41
CA ALA A 56 -3.80 -7.63 5.76
C ALA A 56 -2.36 -7.50 6.27
N VAL A 57 -2.07 -6.40 6.95
CA VAL A 57 -0.78 -6.19 7.63
C VAL A 57 -0.93 -6.67 9.07
N TYR A 58 -0.05 -7.55 9.50
CA TYR A 58 0.02 -8.07 10.86
C TYR A 58 1.32 -7.65 11.53
N ALA A 59 1.22 -7.32 12.82
CA ALA A 59 2.34 -7.23 13.74
C ALA A 59 2.24 -8.42 14.68
N ASP A 60 3.13 -9.39 14.55
CA ASP A 60 2.99 -10.74 15.15
C ASP A 60 1.63 -11.34 14.76
N GLU A 61 0.74 -11.60 15.72
CA GLU A 61 -0.59 -12.17 15.47
C GLU A 61 -1.72 -11.11 15.42
N GLU A 62 -1.39 -9.83 15.53
CA GLU A 62 -2.37 -8.75 15.57
C GLU A 62 -2.52 -8.07 14.20
N PRO A 63 -3.74 -7.96 13.64
CA PRO A 63 -3.95 -7.19 12.42
C PRO A 63 -3.85 -5.70 12.74
N VAL A 64 -2.98 -4.99 12.01
CA VAL A 64 -2.65 -3.58 12.23
C VAL A 64 -2.87 -2.70 11.01
N GLY A 65 -3.11 -3.28 9.84
CA GLY A 65 -3.26 -2.49 8.63
C GLY A 65 -3.70 -3.29 7.40
N PHE A 66 -3.65 -2.61 6.27
CA PHE A 66 -4.07 -3.13 4.97
C PHE A 66 -3.22 -2.52 3.86
N VAL A 67 -2.90 -3.31 2.86
CA VAL A 67 -2.22 -2.86 1.64
C VAL A 67 -2.88 -3.44 0.40
N MET A 68 -3.00 -2.63 -0.64
CA MET A 68 -3.50 -3.05 -1.95
C MET A 68 -2.66 -2.45 -3.07
N VAL A 69 -2.31 -3.28 -4.03
CA VAL A 69 -1.49 -2.93 -5.19
C VAL A 69 -2.20 -3.39 -6.45
N SER A 70 -2.15 -2.58 -7.52
CA SER A 70 -2.40 -3.09 -8.87
C SER A 70 -1.14 -3.81 -9.34
N ASP A 71 -1.25 -5.12 -9.56
CA ASP A 71 -0.12 -6.01 -9.78
C ASP A 71 -0.03 -6.47 -11.24
N GLY A 72 0.38 -5.54 -12.10
CA GLY A 72 0.61 -5.82 -13.52
C GLY A 72 -0.60 -5.54 -14.41
N ILE A 73 -1.09 -4.30 -14.42
CA ILE A 73 -2.17 -3.86 -15.33
C ILE A 73 -1.68 -4.00 -16.76
N THR A 74 -2.47 -4.64 -17.61
CA THR A 74 -2.20 -4.85 -19.03
C THR A 74 -3.19 -4.11 -19.95
N VAL A 75 -4.33 -3.68 -19.40
CA VAL A 75 -5.33 -2.95 -20.19
C VAL A 75 -4.96 -1.47 -20.29
N VAL A 76 -5.35 -0.84 -21.39
CA VAL A 76 -5.24 0.62 -21.54
C VAL A 76 -6.51 1.25 -21.02
N ASN A 77 -6.41 1.91 -19.88
CA ASN A 77 -7.53 2.64 -19.26
C ASN A 77 -6.96 3.94 -18.66
N PRO A 78 -7.50 5.12 -19.06
CA PRO A 78 -7.01 6.41 -18.58
C PRO A 78 -7.25 6.65 -17.08
N ASP A 79 -8.15 5.88 -16.47
CA ASP A 79 -8.42 5.99 -15.04
C ASP A 79 -7.42 5.19 -14.20
N TYR A 80 -6.60 4.33 -14.82
CA TYR A 80 -5.61 3.51 -14.13
C TYR A 80 -4.21 4.10 -14.21
N LEU A 81 -3.51 4.04 -13.09
CA LEU A 81 -2.07 4.26 -13.01
C LEU A 81 -1.39 2.88 -12.94
N GLY A 82 -0.30 2.73 -13.62
CA GLY A 82 0.35 1.41 -13.61
C GLY A 82 1.47 1.27 -14.64
N PRO A 83 1.92 0.02 -14.88
CA PRO A 83 1.28 -1.27 -14.55
C PRO A 83 1.29 -1.68 -13.07
N TYR A 84 2.18 -1.11 -12.24
CA TYR A 84 2.27 -1.37 -10.79
C TYR A 84 1.93 -0.10 -10.04
N TYR A 85 0.85 -0.15 -9.27
CA TYR A 85 0.31 1.00 -8.56
C TYR A 85 -0.04 0.65 -7.12
N LEU A 86 0.58 1.35 -6.17
CA LEU A 86 0.22 1.24 -4.76
C LEU A 86 -1.10 1.98 -4.54
N TRP A 87 -2.17 1.23 -4.48
CA TRP A 87 -3.53 1.73 -4.45
C TRP A 87 -3.98 2.12 -3.04
N ARG A 88 -3.64 1.29 -2.04
CA ARG A 88 -3.97 1.53 -0.63
C ARG A 88 -2.84 1.08 0.26
N LEU A 89 -2.54 1.90 1.24
CA LEU A 89 -1.71 1.54 2.38
C LEU A 89 -2.26 2.27 3.60
N LEU A 90 -2.79 1.54 4.56
CA LEU A 90 -3.28 2.11 5.81
C LEU A 90 -2.77 1.31 7.01
N ILE A 91 -2.48 2.02 8.08
CA ILE A 91 -2.23 1.45 9.41
C ILE A 91 -3.28 2.00 10.36
N ASP A 92 -3.89 1.11 11.13
CA ASP A 92 -4.88 1.47 12.12
C ASP A 92 -4.38 2.55 13.09
N LYS A 93 -5.22 3.50 13.42
CA LYS A 93 -4.88 4.65 14.26
C LYS A 93 -4.27 4.27 15.62
N GLY A 94 -4.65 3.13 16.15
CA GLY A 94 -4.11 2.59 17.41
C GLY A 94 -2.70 2.00 17.28
N HIS A 95 -2.20 1.81 16.04
CA HIS A 95 -0.94 1.12 15.75
C HIS A 95 0.04 1.98 14.94
N GLN A 96 -0.24 3.26 14.77
CA GLN A 96 0.64 4.19 14.05
C GLN A 96 1.85 4.60 14.90
N GLY A 97 2.89 5.12 14.23
CA GLY A 97 4.10 5.59 14.90
C GLY A 97 5.03 4.49 15.42
N GLN A 98 4.82 3.23 15.03
CA GLN A 98 5.58 2.06 15.45
C GLN A 98 6.37 1.40 14.30
N GLY A 99 6.44 2.04 13.13
CA GLY A 99 7.17 1.54 11.97
C GLY A 99 6.41 0.51 11.11
N HIS A 100 5.16 0.18 11.44
CA HIS A 100 4.39 -0.81 10.70
C HIS A 100 4.11 -0.40 9.25
N GLY A 101 3.87 0.89 8.99
CA GLY A 101 3.66 1.41 7.63
C GLY A 101 4.90 1.25 6.75
N SER A 102 6.08 1.57 7.29
CA SER A 102 7.35 1.39 6.59
C SER A 102 7.63 -0.08 6.28
N ALA A 103 7.38 -0.97 7.24
CA ALA A 103 7.55 -2.40 7.06
C ALA A 103 6.56 -2.98 6.04
N ALA A 104 5.29 -2.56 6.09
CA ALA A 104 4.28 -2.98 5.12
C ALA A 104 4.61 -2.52 3.70
N LEU A 105 5.06 -1.26 3.55
CA LEU A 105 5.50 -0.73 2.25
C LEU A 105 6.67 -1.53 1.69
N ARG A 106 7.68 -1.82 2.51
CA ARG A 106 8.83 -2.64 2.10
C ARG A 106 8.38 -4.02 1.60
N LEU A 107 7.49 -4.70 2.32
CA LEU A 107 6.98 -6.01 1.93
C LEU A 107 6.14 -5.95 0.63
N ALA A 108 5.35 -4.90 0.43
CA ALA A 108 4.63 -4.70 -0.82
C ALA A 108 5.59 -4.44 -2.00
N ILE A 109 6.64 -3.66 -1.80
CA ILE A 109 7.70 -3.45 -2.80
C ILE A 109 8.41 -4.77 -3.13
N GLU A 110 8.77 -5.56 -2.13
CA GLU A 110 9.35 -6.88 -2.33
C GLU A 110 8.45 -7.78 -3.18
N HIS A 111 7.14 -7.77 -2.92
CA HIS A 111 6.16 -8.50 -3.74
C HIS A 111 6.20 -8.05 -5.19
N VAL A 112 6.11 -6.74 -5.45
CA VAL A 112 6.15 -6.19 -6.82
C VAL A 112 7.47 -6.55 -7.50
N CYS A 113 8.59 -6.50 -6.80
CA CYS A 113 9.91 -6.85 -7.33
C CYS A 113 10.06 -8.34 -7.70
N THR A 114 9.12 -9.21 -7.31
CA THR A 114 9.08 -10.59 -7.82
C THR A 114 8.67 -10.65 -9.30
N ARG A 115 8.10 -9.58 -9.84
CA ARG A 115 7.75 -9.45 -11.26
C ARG A 115 8.99 -9.00 -12.04
N ALA A 116 9.43 -9.82 -12.97
CA ALA A 116 10.65 -9.56 -13.74
C ALA A 116 10.61 -8.26 -14.55
N GLU A 117 9.43 -7.83 -14.98
CA GLU A 117 9.18 -6.62 -15.75
C GLU A 117 8.94 -5.37 -14.90
N ALA A 118 8.77 -5.49 -13.58
CA ALA A 118 8.52 -4.34 -12.72
C ALA A 118 9.76 -3.43 -12.65
N ARG A 119 9.58 -2.16 -13.01
CA ARG A 119 10.64 -1.14 -13.00
C ARG A 119 10.29 0.06 -12.12
N VAL A 120 9.02 0.36 -12.01
CA VAL A 120 8.50 1.53 -11.30
C VAL A 120 7.24 1.13 -10.53
N LEU A 121 7.14 1.57 -9.28
CA LEU A 121 5.91 1.54 -8.51
C LEU A 121 5.36 2.95 -8.44
N ILE A 122 4.12 3.13 -8.85
CA ILE A 122 3.42 4.41 -8.84
C ILE A 122 2.49 4.46 -7.62
N THR A 123 2.31 5.65 -7.06
CA THR A 123 1.21 5.95 -6.14
C THR A 123 0.68 7.34 -6.41
N SER A 124 -0.47 7.67 -5.89
CA SER A 124 -1.02 9.03 -5.92
C SER A 124 -1.45 9.47 -4.54
N VAL A 125 -1.30 10.75 -4.24
CA VAL A 125 -1.61 11.31 -2.92
C VAL A 125 -2.32 12.65 -3.03
N GLY A 126 -3.34 12.85 -2.21
CA GLY A 126 -3.94 14.14 -2.00
C GLY A 126 -2.98 15.07 -1.25
N GLN A 127 -3.18 16.37 -1.38
CA GLN A 127 -2.41 17.40 -0.70
C GLN A 127 -3.20 18.03 0.44
N GLY A 128 -2.53 18.36 1.52
CA GLY A 128 -3.12 19.06 2.66
C GLY A 128 -2.69 18.49 4.00
N PRO A 129 -3.22 19.02 5.11
CA PRO A 129 -2.95 18.52 6.45
C PRO A 129 -3.33 17.05 6.59
N GLY A 130 -2.42 16.23 7.12
CA GLY A 130 -2.64 14.78 7.26
C GLY A 130 -2.32 13.95 6.01
N SER A 131 -1.92 14.57 4.88
CA SER A 131 -1.50 13.87 3.67
C SER A 131 -0.32 12.94 3.92
N PRO A 132 -0.30 11.73 3.32
CA PRO A 132 0.83 10.80 3.43
C PRO A 132 2.01 11.17 2.52
N LEU A 133 2.00 12.32 1.85
CA LEU A 133 3.05 12.74 0.93
C LEU A 133 4.44 12.65 1.55
N GLY A 134 4.63 13.20 2.75
CA GLY A 134 5.92 13.18 3.45
C GLY A 134 6.42 11.76 3.74
N PHE A 135 5.51 10.84 4.06
CA PHE A 135 5.83 9.43 4.26
C PHE A 135 6.42 8.81 2.98
N TYR A 136 5.77 8.99 1.84
CA TYR A 136 6.26 8.43 0.58
C TYR A 136 7.58 9.07 0.12
N LEU A 137 7.72 10.37 0.27
CA LEU A 137 8.99 11.05 -0.07
C LEU A 137 10.17 10.52 0.77
N ARG A 138 9.95 10.26 2.06
CA ARG A 138 10.97 9.65 2.94
C ARG A 138 11.34 8.22 2.53
N HIS A 139 10.44 7.51 1.84
CA HIS A 139 10.66 6.15 1.38
C HIS A 139 11.16 6.06 -0.08
N GLY A 140 11.64 7.17 -0.63
CA GLY A 140 12.29 7.21 -1.93
C GLY A 140 11.38 7.49 -3.12
N PHE A 141 10.09 7.67 -2.90
CA PHE A 141 9.20 8.14 -3.96
C PHE A 141 9.54 9.58 -4.36
N ARG A 142 9.35 9.89 -5.62
CA ARG A 142 9.58 11.22 -6.21
C ARG A 142 8.31 11.72 -6.87
N ARG A 143 8.12 13.03 -6.88
CA ARG A 143 7.06 13.66 -7.65
C ARG A 143 7.37 13.53 -9.13
N THR A 144 6.37 13.13 -9.93
CA THR A 144 6.48 13.07 -11.39
C THR A 144 6.19 14.42 -12.04
N GLY A 145 5.51 15.32 -11.34
CA GLY A 145 4.95 16.56 -11.89
C GLY A 145 3.54 16.37 -12.45
N GLU A 146 3.05 15.15 -12.53
CA GLU A 146 1.69 14.85 -13.02
C GLU A 146 0.67 14.89 -11.88
N VAL A 147 -0.56 15.21 -12.27
CA VAL A 147 -1.75 15.15 -11.41
C VAL A 147 -2.76 14.21 -12.06
N HIS A 148 -3.29 13.28 -11.27
CA HIS A 148 -4.30 12.33 -11.71
C HIS A 148 -5.49 12.41 -10.75
N GLN A 149 -6.66 12.73 -11.29
CA GLN A 149 -7.90 12.89 -10.51
C GLN A 149 -7.73 13.80 -9.26
N GLY A 150 -6.95 14.87 -9.40
CA GLY A 150 -6.70 15.84 -8.33
C GLY A 150 -5.59 15.45 -7.35
N GLU A 151 -4.97 14.29 -7.49
CA GLU A 151 -3.89 13.81 -6.65
C GLU A 151 -2.52 13.94 -7.34
N LEU A 152 -1.48 14.20 -6.55
CA LEU A 152 -0.10 14.18 -7.03
C LEU A 152 0.31 12.75 -7.35
N VAL A 153 0.87 12.53 -8.54
CA VAL A 153 1.45 11.25 -8.93
C VAL A 153 2.90 11.18 -8.47
N LEU A 154 3.22 10.11 -7.75
CA LEU A 154 4.56 9.80 -7.26
C LEU A 154 5.05 8.50 -7.89
N GLU A 155 6.35 8.36 -8.05
CA GLU A 155 6.98 7.15 -8.54
C GLU A 155 8.16 6.72 -7.69
N LEU A 156 8.34 5.41 -7.55
CA LEU A 156 9.50 4.78 -6.95
C LEU A 156 10.22 3.94 -8.02
N ASP A 157 11.51 4.22 -8.22
CA ASP A 157 12.36 3.42 -9.08
C ASP A 157 12.71 2.09 -8.38
N LEU A 158 12.24 0.99 -8.93
CA LEU A 158 12.44 -0.35 -8.37
C LEU A 158 13.81 -0.95 -8.75
N SER A 159 14.52 -0.36 -9.70
CA SER A 159 15.85 -0.85 -10.10
C SER A 159 16.90 -0.69 -9.00
N THR A 160 16.68 0.25 -8.07
CA THR A 160 17.54 0.53 -6.92
C THR A 160 17.07 -0.16 -5.63
N ALA A 161 15.90 -0.82 -5.64
CA ALA A 161 15.43 -1.59 -4.51
C ALA A 161 16.37 -2.77 -4.27
N PRO A 162 16.78 -3.06 -3.00
CA PRO A 162 17.59 -4.24 -2.73
C PRO A 162 16.85 -5.48 -3.23
N ALA A 163 17.50 -6.24 -4.11
CA ALA A 163 16.94 -7.49 -4.59
C ALA A 163 16.65 -8.39 -3.40
N ALA A 164 15.38 -8.73 -3.19
CA ALA A 164 15.00 -9.76 -2.25
C ALA A 164 15.66 -11.05 -2.71
N GLY A 165 16.72 -11.47 -1.97
CA GLY A 165 17.35 -12.78 -2.06
C GLY A 165 17.46 -13.37 -3.46
N ARG A 166 18.53 -13.04 -4.19
CA ARG A 166 19.05 -14.00 -5.16
C ARG A 166 19.84 -15.05 -4.40
N PRO A 167 19.54 -16.34 -4.59
CA PRO A 167 20.38 -17.40 -4.04
C PRO A 167 21.79 -17.31 -4.61
#